data_2014e33796f1667afa8172dad3062566
#
_entry.id   2014e33796f1667afa8172dad3062566
#
_cell.length_a   1.000
_cell.length_b   1.000
_cell.length_c   1.000
_cell.angle_alpha   90.00
_cell.angle_beta   90.00
_cell.angle_gamma   90.00
#
_symmetry.space_group_name_H-M   'P 1'
#
loop_
_entity.id
_entity.type
_entity.pdbx_description
1 polymer ?
#
loop_
_entity_poly.entity_id
_entity_poly.type
_entity_poly.pdbx_seq_one_letter_code
_entity_poly.pdbx_strand_id
1 'polypeptide(L)'
;MTSQSPILEISDVSLVFGGVRALSDVSFSVQPGELFSIIGPNGAGKTSMLNCISGRYTPTTGSVSFKGKDVTGLKPNDRAELGIGRTFQNLALFGHMNVLDNIMVGRHHLLKNNFLNGPLYWFGGAQKEELDHRRFCEDVIDFLEISHIRKATAGTLSYGLRKRVELARAVALRPDLILLDEPMAGMNLEEKEDMARFIIDLNEEWGMTVVMIEHDMGVVMDISNRVMVLDFGRKIAEGLPEEVMANKHVKKAYLGEEDDDTDEDEQVA
;
A
#
# COMPACT_ATOMS: atom_id res chain seq x y z
N MET A 1 -6.72 20.53 19.78
CA MET A 1 -6.35 19.60 18.70
C MET A 1 -7.66 19.01 18.18
N THR A 2 -8.12 19.46 17.01
CA THR A 2 -9.30 18.88 16.35
C THR A 2 -8.91 17.48 15.90
N SER A 3 -9.51 16.44 16.49
CA SER A 3 -9.35 15.05 16.02
C SER A 3 -9.88 14.99 14.59
N GLN A 4 -9.01 14.96 13.61
CA GLN A 4 -9.40 14.67 12.23
C GLN A 4 -9.98 13.25 12.20
N SER A 5 -11.06 13.06 11.46
CA SER A 5 -11.60 11.71 11.25
C SER A 5 -10.59 10.88 10.47
N PRO A 6 -10.41 9.59 10.82
CA PRO A 6 -9.47 8.72 10.11
C PRO A 6 -9.86 8.62 8.63
N ILE A 7 -8.85 8.52 7.75
CA ILE A 7 -9.08 8.30 6.32
C ILE A 7 -9.47 6.85 6.05
N LEU A 8 -8.89 5.91 6.81
CA LEU A 8 -9.17 4.48 6.76
C LEU A 8 -9.49 3.99 8.17
N GLU A 9 -10.54 3.20 8.30
CA GLU A 9 -10.92 2.55 9.55
C GLU A 9 -11.26 1.09 9.30
N ILE A 10 -10.64 0.22 10.05
CA ILE A 10 -10.83 -1.24 10.05
C ILE A 10 -11.44 -1.62 11.38
N SER A 11 -12.62 -2.24 11.38
CA SER A 11 -13.37 -2.59 12.58
C SER A 11 -13.68 -4.08 12.60
N ASP A 12 -13.06 -4.80 13.53
CA ASP A 12 -13.26 -6.22 13.87
C ASP A 12 -13.21 -7.15 12.64
N VAL A 13 -12.29 -6.85 11.71
CA VAL A 13 -12.14 -7.59 10.46
C VAL A 13 -11.60 -8.99 10.73
N SER A 14 -12.40 -10.00 10.36
CA SER A 14 -11.97 -11.40 10.29
C SER A 14 -12.11 -11.94 8.87
N LEU A 15 -11.18 -12.80 8.48
CA LEU A 15 -11.15 -13.43 7.15
C LEU A 15 -10.86 -14.93 7.27
N VAL A 16 -11.73 -15.77 6.70
CA VAL A 16 -11.62 -17.22 6.76
C VAL A 16 -11.65 -17.81 5.35
N PHE A 17 -10.71 -18.70 5.04
CA PHE A 17 -10.64 -19.45 3.79
C PHE A 17 -10.69 -20.95 4.10
N GLY A 18 -11.74 -21.67 3.68
CA GLY A 18 -11.79 -23.12 3.76
C GLY A 18 -11.44 -23.70 5.14
N GLY A 19 -11.78 -22.99 6.22
CA GLY A 19 -11.46 -23.38 7.61
C GLY A 19 -10.16 -22.77 8.17
N VAL A 20 -9.31 -22.14 7.35
CA VAL A 20 -8.12 -21.41 7.81
C VAL A 20 -8.50 -19.97 8.10
N ARG A 21 -8.25 -19.50 9.33
CA ARG A 21 -8.50 -18.12 9.72
C ARG A 21 -7.25 -17.28 9.42
N ALA A 22 -7.33 -16.49 8.35
CA ALA A 22 -6.23 -15.62 7.92
C ALA A 22 -6.17 -14.30 8.69
N LEU A 23 -7.31 -13.79 9.19
CA LEU A 23 -7.43 -12.62 10.06
C LEU A 23 -8.47 -12.91 11.14
N SER A 24 -8.23 -12.37 12.35
CA SER A 24 -9.06 -12.57 13.54
C SER A 24 -9.25 -11.25 14.27
N ASP A 25 -10.42 -10.66 14.13
CA ASP A 25 -10.90 -9.49 14.89
C ASP A 25 -9.90 -8.32 14.90
N VAL A 26 -9.34 -8.01 13.72
CA VAL A 26 -8.34 -6.94 13.56
C VAL A 26 -9.04 -5.59 13.44
N SER A 27 -8.66 -4.64 14.30
CA SER A 27 -9.16 -3.26 14.30
C SER A 27 -8.01 -2.26 14.39
N PHE A 28 -8.01 -1.25 13.52
CA PHE A 28 -7.09 -0.12 13.53
C PHE A 28 -7.64 1.02 12.65
N SER A 29 -7.02 2.19 12.75
CA SER A 29 -7.35 3.33 11.91
C SER A 29 -6.09 3.98 11.37
N VAL A 30 -6.19 4.67 10.22
CA VAL A 30 -5.08 5.43 9.61
C VAL A 30 -5.54 6.88 9.45
N GLN A 31 -4.69 7.82 9.84
CA GLN A 31 -5.00 9.25 9.74
C GLN A 31 -4.65 9.79 8.33
N PRO A 32 -5.31 10.87 7.86
CA PRO A 32 -4.89 11.54 6.63
C PRO A 32 -3.42 11.98 6.69
N GLY A 33 -2.64 11.69 5.64
CA GLY A 33 -1.22 12.03 5.56
C GLY A 33 -0.31 11.17 6.44
N GLU A 34 -0.80 10.06 6.99
CA GLU A 34 0.00 9.14 7.79
C GLU A 34 0.73 8.12 6.90
N LEU A 35 2.01 7.85 7.21
CA LEU A 35 2.74 6.70 6.71
C LEU A 35 2.63 5.57 7.75
N PHE A 36 1.75 4.61 7.48
CA PHE A 36 1.40 3.51 8.37
C PHE A 36 1.94 2.19 7.83
N SER A 37 2.75 1.49 8.63
CA SER A 37 3.30 0.20 8.22
C SER A 37 2.66 -0.98 8.95
N ILE A 38 2.42 -2.05 8.20
CA ILE A 38 1.95 -3.34 8.70
C ILE A 38 3.08 -4.35 8.58
N ILE A 39 3.59 -4.82 9.70
CA ILE A 39 4.69 -5.77 9.78
C ILE A 39 4.24 -7.08 10.45
N GLY A 40 5.11 -8.09 10.44
CA GLY A 40 4.87 -9.38 11.07
C GLY A 40 5.55 -10.52 10.32
N PRO A 41 5.62 -11.73 10.90
CA PRO A 41 6.21 -12.91 10.27
C PRO A 41 5.53 -13.29 8.95
N ASN A 42 6.15 -14.20 8.21
CA ASN A 42 5.52 -14.78 7.02
C ASN A 42 4.27 -15.58 7.44
N GLY A 43 3.17 -15.37 6.71
CA GLY A 43 1.89 -15.99 7.07
C GLY A 43 1.07 -15.24 8.14
N ALA A 44 1.57 -14.14 8.70
CA ALA A 44 0.86 -13.35 9.72
C ALA A 44 -0.47 -12.70 9.27
N GLY A 45 -0.79 -12.71 7.96
CA GLY A 45 -2.02 -12.13 7.43
C GLY A 45 -1.89 -10.75 6.80
N LYS A 46 -0.68 -10.19 6.69
CA LYS A 46 -0.43 -8.83 6.17
C LYS A 46 -1.05 -8.59 4.78
N THR A 47 -0.70 -9.41 3.79
CA THR A 47 -1.25 -9.31 2.43
C THR A 47 -2.77 -9.56 2.40
N SER A 48 -3.29 -10.41 3.30
CA SER A 48 -4.73 -10.62 3.46
C SER A 48 -5.43 -9.35 3.93
N MET A 49 -4.82 -8.59 4.85
CA MET A 49 -5.33 -7.29 5.29
C MET A 49 -5.33 -6.27 4.14
N LEU A 50 -4.23 -6.13 3.38
CA LEU A 50 -4.21 -5.27 2.19
C LEU A 50 -5.27 -5.68 1.16
N ASN A 51 -5.49 -6.98 0.98
CA ASN A 51 -6.53 -7.49 0.09
C ASN A 51 -7.94 -7.13 0.59
N CYS A 52 -8.19 -7.11 1.91
CA CYS A 52 -9.44 -6.60 2.47
C CYS A 52 -9.58 -5.09 2.25
N ILE A 53 -8.53 -4.29 2.45
CA ILE A 53 -8.57 -2.84 2.24
C ILE A 53 -8.78 -2.49 0.77
N SER A 54 -8.15 -3.21 -0.16
CA SER A 54 -8.29 -2.95 -1.61
C SER A 54 -9.55 -3.55 -2.24
N GLY A 55 -10.36 -4.30 -1.49
CA GLY A 55 -11.59 -4.94 -1.99
C GLY A 55 -11.38 -6.20 -2.81
N ARG A 56 -10.15 -6.74 -2.84
CA ARG A 56 -9.86 -8.02 -3.47
C ARG A 56 -10.45 -9.19 -2.68
N TYR A 57 -10.48 -9.07 -1.36
CA TYR A 57 -11.20 -9.98 -0.47
C TYR A 57 -12.28 -9.22 0.29
N THR A 58 -13.44 -9.83 0.43
CA THR A 58 -14.49 -9.35 1.33
C THR A 58 -14.28 -10.01 2.69
N PRO A 59 -14.15 -9.27 3.78
CA PRO A 59 -14.08 -9.83 5.13
C PRO A 59 -15.23 -10.79 5.40
N THR A 60 -14.98 -11.84 6.20
CA THR A 60 -16.04 -12.74 6.67
C THR A 60 -16.93 -12.03 7.70
N THR A 61 -16.31 -11.23 8.57
CA THR A 61 -16.98 -10.35 9.55
C THR A 61 -16.21 -9.05 9.66
N GLY A 62 -16.82 -8.03 10.26
CA GLY A 62 -16.25 -6.71 10.42
C GLY A 62 -16.45 -5.80 9.21
N SER A 63 -15.86 -4.62 9.24
CA SER A 63 -16.06 -3.60 8.20
C SER A 63 -14.79 -2.84 7.88
N VAL A 64 -14.76 -2.30 6.66
CA VAL A 64 -13.73 -1.39 6.15
C VAL A 64 -14.41 -0.09 5.76
N SER A 65 -14.03 1.01 6.39
CA SER A 65 -14.51 2.36 6.07
C SER A 65 -13.38 3.20 5.48
N PHE A 66 -13.69 3.95 4.42
CA PHE A 66 -12.77 4.89 3.80
C PHE A 66 -13.44 6.27 3.71
N LYS A 67 -12.78 7.30 4.29
CA LYS A 67 -13.32 8.67 4.40
C LYS A 67 -14.73 8.67 5.01
N GLY A 68 -14.96 7.85 6.05
CA GLY A 68 -16.24 7.72 6.73
C GLY A 68 -17.33 6.96 5.97
N LYS A 69 -17.02 6.41 4.78
CA LYS A 69 -17.95 5.60 3.97
C LYS A 69 -17.60 4.13 4.10
N ASP A 70 -18.59 3.29 4.39
CA ASP A 70 -18.41 1.83 4.35
C ASP A 70 -18.13 1.38 2.90
N VAL A 71 -16.98 0.73 2.72
CA VAL A 71 -16.51 0.19 1.44
C VAL A 71 -16.39 -1.34 1.47
N THR A 72 -16.84 -2.00 2.53
CA THR A 72 -16.64 -3.44 2.77
C THR A 72 -17.05 -4.32 1.60
N GLY A 73 -18.22 -4.06 1.01
CA GLY A 73 -18.76 -4.81 -0.13
C GLY A 73 -18.36 -4.29 -1.51
N LEU A 74 -17.60 -3.19 -1.59
CA LEU A 74 -17.23 -2.59 -2.87
C LEU A 74 -16.10 -3.36 -3.56
N LYS A 75 -16.17 -3.44 -4.89
CA LYS A 75 -15.13 -4.04 -5.73
C LYS A 75 -13.87 -3.17 -5.79
N PRO A 76 -12.71 -3.74 -6.20
CA PRO A 76 -11.46 -2.98 -6.28
C PRO A 76 -11.53 -1.74 -7.18
N ASN A 77 -12.21 -1.80 -8.32
CA ASN A 77 -12.39 -0.67 -9.23
C ASN A 77 -13.19 0.48 -8.57
N ASP A 78 -14.25 0.15 -7.84
CA ASP A 78 -15.08 1.14 -7.17
C ASP A 78 -14.29 1.84 -6.03
N ARG A 79 -13.42 1.09 -5.34
CA ARG A 79 -12.51 1.65 -4.32
C ARG A 79 -11.40 2.51 -4.94
N ALA A 80 -10.90 2.14 -6.12
CA ALA A 80 -9.94 2.95 -6.86
C ALA A 80 -10.56 4.31 -7.28
N GLU A 81 -11.82 4.31 -7.72
CA GLU A 81 -12.57 5.55 -8.03
C GLU A 81 -12.78 6.43 -6.79
N LEU A 82 -12.86 5.84 -5.60
CA LEU A 82 -12.95 6.59 -4.34
C LEU A 82 -11.60 7.16 -3.88
N GLY A 83 -10.48 6.77 -4.49
CA GLY A 83 -9.15 7.26 -4.19
C GLY A 83 -8.25 6.28 -3.43
N ILE A 84 -8.49 4.96 -3.49
CA ILE A 84 -7.59 3.94 -2.96
C ILE A 84 -6.74 3.39 -4.09
N GLY A 85 -5.44 3.75 -4.14
CA GLY A 85 -4.45 3.19 -5.06
C GLY A 85 -3.76 1.95 -4.48
N ARG A 86 -3.21 1.08 -5.33
CA ARG A 86 -2.44 -0.08 -4.88
C ARG A 86 -1.33 -0.46 -5.86
N THR A 87 -0.15 -0.80 -5.33
CA THR A 87 0.85 -1.61 -6.04
C THR A 87 0.58 -3.10 -5.83
N PHE A 88 1.08 -3.95 -6.70
CA PHE A 88 0.90 -5.39 -6.60
C PHE A 88 2.25 -6.06 -6.26
N GLN A 89 2.23 -7.09 -5.44
CA GLN A 89 3.43 -7.86 -5.07
C GLN A 89 4.14 -8.45 -6.30
N ASN A 90 3.37 -8.91 -7.30
CA ASN A 90 3.90 -9.34 -8.59
C ASN A 90 3.81 -8.19 -9.59
N LEU A 91 4.94 -7.77 -10.15
CA LEU A 91 5.03 -6.73 -11.16
C LEU A 91 3.97 -6.92 -12.26
N ALA A 92 2.88 -6.17 -12.16
CA ALA A 92 1.74 -6.27 -13.09
C ALA A 92 1.87 -5.28 -14.25
N LEU A 93 3.11 -5.08 -14.76
CA LEU A 93 3.36 -4.21 -15.91
C LEU A 93 3.05 -4.92 -17.24
N PHE A 94 2.55 -4.18 -18.19
CA PHE A 94 2.41 -4.63 -19.58
C PHE A 94 3.79 -4.63 -20.23
N GLY A 95 4.46 -5.80 -20.26
CA GLY A 95 5.85 -5.93 -20.67
C GLY A 95 6.16 -5.45 -22.10
N HIS A 96 5.18 -5.45 -23.00
CA HIS A 96 5.34 -4.99 -24.38
C HIS A 96 5.05 -3.50 -24.61
N MET A 97 4.48 -2.84 -23.61
CA MET A 97 4.22 -1.40 -23.64
C MET A 97 5.44 -0.62 -23.13
N ASN A 98 5.59 0.62 -23.57
CA ASN A 98 6.58 1.52 -23.00
C ASN A 98 6.18 1.99 -21.58
N VAL A 99 7.11 2.65 -20.88
CA VAL A 99 6.91 3.13 -19.52
C VAL A 99 5.75 4.12 -19.43
N LEU A 100 5.74 5.14 -20.27
CA LEU A 100 4.69 6.16 -20.26
C LEU A 100 3.30 5.55 -20.47
N ASP A 101 3.16 4.63 -21.42
CA ASP A 101 1.88 3.98 -21.70
C ASP A 101 1.43 3.09 -20.52
N ASN A 102 2.36 2.40 -19.84
CA ASN A 102 2.06 1.66 -18.61
C ASN A 102 1.50 2.58 -17.50
N ILE A 103 2.09 3.77 -17.34
CA ILE A 103 1.64 4.75 -16.33
C ILE A 103 0.29 5.35 -16.74
N MET A 104 0.10 5.66 -18.03
CA MET A 104 -1.17 6.16 -18.57
C MET A 104 -2.35 5.19 -18.36
N VAL A 105 -2.11 3.87 -18.38
CA VAL A 105 -3.14 2.88 -18.01
C VAL A 105 -3.69 3.12 -16.60
N GLY A 106 -2.85 3.55 -15.65
CA GLY A 106 -3.29 3.92 -14.31
C GLY A 106 -4.37 5.01 -14.29
N ARG A 107 -4.45 5.84 -15.32
CA ARG A 107 -5.44 6.93 -15.43
C ARG A 107 -6.69 6.60 -16.25
N HIS A 108 -6.78 5.40 -16.77
CA HIS A 108 -7.86 5.04 -17.72
C HIS A 108 -9.27 5.27 -17.14
N HIS A 109 -9.49 5.01 -15.85
CA HIS A 109 -10.78 5.22 -15.19
C HIS A 109 -11.14 6.72 -15.01
N LEU A 110 -10.16 7.63 -15.06
CA LEU A 110 -10.37 9.08 -14.96
C LEU A 110 -10.78 9.72 -16.30
N LEU A 111 -10.61 8.99 -17.42
CA LEU A 111 -11.01 9.45 -18.75
C LEU A 111 -12.54 9.42 -18.85
N LYS A 112 -13.17 10.58 -18.87
CA LYS A 112 -14.64 10.74 -18.93
C LYS A 112 -15.20 10.48 -20.34
N ASN A 113 -14.36 10.46 -21.35
CA ASN A 113 -14.77 10.28 -22.73
C ASN A 113 -15.06 8.81 -23.06
N ASN A 114 -16.32 8.40 -22.94
CA ASN A 114 -16.81 7.14 -23.44
C ASN A 114 -16.78 7.14 -24.99
N PHE A 115 -16.49 5.98 -25.57
CA PHE A 115 -16.45 5.70 -27.01
C PHE A 115 -17.71 6.18 -27.79
N LEU A 116 -18.80 6.46 -27.11
CA LEU A 116 -20.04 7.00 -27.66
C LEU A 116 -19.97 8.49 -28.06
N ASN A 117 -18.95 9.22 -27.62
CA ASN A 117 -18.76 10.66 -27.91
C ASN A 117 -17.79 10.91 -29.08
N GLY A 118 -17.62 9.94 -29.97
CA GLY A 118 -16.74 10.02 -31.15
C GLY A 118 -16.77 11.33 -31.95
N PRO A 119 -17.94 11.98 -32.18
CA PRO A 119 -17.98 13.29 -32.83
C PRO A 119 -17.37 14.44 -32.02
N LEU A 120 -17.40 14.38 -30.66
CA LEU A 120 -16.81 15.39 -29.77
C LEU A 120 -15.26 15.34 -29.76
N TYR A 121 -14.66 14.24 -30.18
CA TYR A 121 -13.19 14.12 -30.31
C TYR A 121 -12.62 15.20 -31.25
N TRP A 122 -13.37 15.55 -32.30
CA TRP A 122 -12.99 16.59 -33.28
C TRP A 122 -13.14 18.02 -32.76
N PHE A 123 -13.86 18.25 -31.66
CA PHE A 123 -14.08 19.59 -31.08
C PHE A 123 -13.10 19.95 -29.95
N GLY A 124 -11.97 19.25 -29.81
CA GLY A 124 -10.82 19.64 -28.98
C GLY A 124 -10.95 19.38 -27.48
N GLY A 125 -12.10 18.98 -26.95
CA GLY A 125 -12.28 18.70 -25.51
C GLY A 125 -11.57 17.44 -25.04
N ALA A 126 -11.68 16.36 -25.77
CA ALA A 126 -11.02 15.08 -25.48
C ALA A 126 -9.49 15.17 -25.58
N GLN A 127 -9.00 15.93 -26.56
CA GLN A 127 -7.58 16.13 -26.75
C GLN A 127 -6.93 16.93 -25.62
N LYS A 128 -7.65 17.92 -25.07
CA LYS A 128 -7.17 18.69 -23.91
C LYS A 128 -7.11 17.79 -22.66
N GLU A 129 -8.14 17.00 -22.41
CA GLU A 129 -8.19 16.05 -21.28
C GLU A 129 -7.04 15.03 -21.38
N GLU A 130 -6.81 14.44 -22.55
CA GLU A 130 -5.70 13.52 -22.77
C GLU A 130 -4.32 14.17 -22.53
N LEU A 131 -4.14 15.43 -22.98
CA LEU A 131 -2.92 16.18 -22.72
C LEU A 131 -2.71 16.48 -21.25
N ASP A 132 -3.75 16.79 -20.48
CA ASP A 132 -3.66 17.04 -19.05
C ASP A 132 -3.33 15.74 -18.28
N HIS A 133 -3.91 14.61 -18.67
CA HIS A 133 -3.55 13.30 -18.13
C HIS A 133 -2.12 12.94 -18.44
N ARG A 134 -1.66 13.19 -19.65
CA ARG A 134 -0.28 12.91 -20.07
C ARG A 134 0.72 13.78 -19.31
N ARG A 135 0.43 15.08 -19.13
CA ARG A 135 1.29 15.98 -18.35
C ARG A 135 1.47 15.47 -16.93
N PHE A 136 0.38 15.10 -16.27
CA PHE A 136 0.47 14.53 -14.93
C PHE A 136 1.30 13.24 -14.89
N CYS A 137 1.21 12.37 -15.89
CA CYS A 137 2.07 11.19 -15.96
C CYS A 137 3.54 11.55 -16.17
N GLU A 138 3.84 12.60 -16.96
CA GLU A 138 5.22 13.12 -17.11
C GLU A 138 5.72 13.69 -15.78
N ASP A 139 4.89 14.42 -15.02
CA ASP A 139 5.25 14.94 -13.68
C ASP A 139 5.59 13.78 -12.72
N VAL A 140 4.82 12.67 -12.75
CA VAL A 140 5.11 11.46 -11.96
C VAL A 140 6.40 10.79 -12.42
N ILE A 141 6.67 10.75 -13.72
CA ILE A 141 7.90 10.19 -14.30
C ILE A 141 9.12 11.00 -13.85
N ASP A 142 9.02 12.33 -13.87
CA ASP A 142 10.09 13.21 -13.42
C ASP A 142 10.32 13.09 -11.91
N PHE A 143 9.25 13.06 -11.11
CA PHE A 143 9.30 12.86 -9.67
C PHE A 143 10.02 11.55 -9.27
N LEU A 144 9.75 10.44 -9.97
CA LEU A 144 10.38 9.14 -9.69
C LEU A 144 11.73 8.96 -10.41
N GLU A 145 12.27 10.01 -11.05
CA GLU A 145 13.56 10.03 -11.73
C GLU A 145 13.71 8.98 -12.85
N ILE A 146 12.59 8.67 -13.54
CA ILE A 146 12.55 7.67 -14.63
C ILE A 146 12.36 8.27 -16.01
N SER A 147 12.61 9.58 -16.20
CA SER A 147 12.45 10.30 -17.47
C SER A 147 13.31 9.72 -18.59
N HIS A 148 14.51 9.24 -18.25
CA HIS A 148 15.46 8.63 -19.20
C HIS A 148 14.95 7.32 -19.81
N ILE A 149 14.02 6.60 -19.15
CA ILE A 149 13.44 5.34 -19.65
C ILE A 149 11.98 5.47 -20.10
N ARG A 150 11.39 6.67 -20.12
CA ARG A 150 9.95 6.85 -20.40
C ARG A 150 9.44 6.21 -21.68
N LYS A 151 10.31 6.04 -22.70
CA LYS A 151 10.01 5.41 -23.99
C LYS A 151 10.52 3.96 -24.09
N ALA A 152 11.24 3.48 -23.07
CA ALA A 152 11.74 2.12 -23.03
C ALA A 152 10.60 1.12 -22.84
N THR A 153 10.75 -0.07 -23.42
CA THR A 153 9.79 -1.18 -23.22
C THR A 153 9.91 -1.70 -21.78
N ALA A 154 8.81 -1.74 -21.04
CA ALA A 154 8.81 -2.08 -19.62
C ALA A 154 9.44 -3.46 -19.32
N GLY A 155 9.27 -4.43 -20.20
CA GLY A 155 9.83 -5.78 -20.05
C GLY A 155 11.35 -5.86 -20.15
N THR A 156 12.03 -4.83 -20.68
CA THR A 156 13.50 -4.80 -20.83
C THR A 156 14.22 -4.13 -19.68
N LEU A 157 13.47 -3.56 -18.73
CA LEU A 157 14.01 -2.81 -17.60
C LEU A 157 14.55 -3.74 -16.50
N SER A 158 15.51 -3.24 -15.72
CA SER A 158 15.93 -3.87 -14.47
C SER A 158 14.75 -4.02 -13.49
N TYR A 159 14.92 -4.88 -12.49
CA TYR A 159 13.85 -5.12 -11.52
C TYR A 159 13.48 -3.85 -10.74
N GLY A 160 14.48 -3.10 -10.24
CA GLY A 160 14.26 -1.85 -9.52
C GLY A 160 13.54 -0.80 -10.35
N LEU A 161 13.94 -0.61 -11.62
CA LEU A 161 13.24 0.32 -12.53
C LEU A 161 11.78 -0.12 -12.79
N ARG A 162 11.51 -1.42 -12.91
CA ARG A 162 10.13 -1.91 -13.04
C ARG A 162 9.30 -1.61 -11.79
N LYS A 163 9.88 -1.73 -10.59
CA LYS A 163 9.23 -1.36 -9.33
C LYS A 163 8.91 0.15 -9.28
N ARG A 164 9.83 1.02 -9.74
CA ARG A 164 9.55 2.46 -9.85
C ARG A 164 8.40 2.75 -10.84
N VAL A 165 8.34 2.06 -11.97
CA VAL A 165 7.23 2.19 -12.95
C VAL A 165 5.91 1.70 -12.36
N GLU A 166 5.92 0.66 -11.54
CA GLU A 166 4.73 0.17 -10.84
C GLU A 166 4.22 1.20 -9.83
N LEU A 167 5.12 1.79 -9.03
CA LEU A 167 4.78 2.90 -8.12
C LEU A 167 4.21 4.09 -8.92
N ALA A 168 4.89 4.49 -10.01
CA ALA A 168 4.41 5.55 -10.90
C ALA A 168 2.98 5.32 -11.39
N ARG A 169 2.65 4.10 -11.79
CA ARG A 169 1.30 3.74 -12.23
C ARG A 169 0.26 3.84 -11.12
N ALA A 170 0.61 3.45 -9.90
CA ALA A 170 -0.28 3.59 -8.75
C ALA A 170 -0.48 5.06 -8.34
N VAL A 171 0.60 5.86 -8.36
CA VAL A 171 0.56 7.31 -8.11
C VAL A 171 -0.22 8.06 -9.20
N ALA A 172 -0.17 7.60 -10.44
CA ALA A 172 -0.92 8.19 -11.56
C ALA A 172 -2.43 8.18 -11.35
N LEU A 173 -2.98 7.30 -10.52
CA LEU A 173 -4.37 7.31 -10.06
C LEU A 173 -4.75 8.59 -9.27
N ARG A 174 -3.76 9.35 -8.76
CA ARG A 174 -3.93 10.43 -7.77
C ARG A 174 -4.71 9.93 -6.54
N PRO A 175 -4.30 8.84 -5.91
CA PRO A 175 -5.04 8.31 -4.78
C PRO A 175 -4.86 9.19 -3.53
N ASP A 176 -5.86 9.21 -2.65
CA ASP A 176 -5.72 9.81 -1.32
C ASP A 176 -5.05 8.83 -0.34
N LEU A 177 -5.19 7.53 -0.61
CA LEU A 177 -4.58 6.43 0.12
C LEU A 177 -3.89 5.48 -0.87
N ILE A 178 -2.60 5.25 -0.71
CA ILE A 178 -1.86 4.27 -1.49
C ILE A 178 -1.47 3.05 -0.63
N LEU A 179 -1.72 1.87 -1.16
CA LEU A 179 -1.37 0.58 -0.56
C LEU A 179 -0.13 0.02 -1.24
N LEU A 180 0.95 -0.15 -0.50
CA LEU A 180 2.23 -0.66 -0.98
C LEU A 180 2.51 -2.04 -0.40
N ASP A 181 2.62 -3.04 -1.27
CA ASP A 181 2.84 -4.44 -0.88
C ASP A 181 4.28 -4.84 -1.20
N GLU A 182 5.17 -4.79 -0.21
CA GLU A 182 6.61 -5.04 -0.30
C GLU A 182 7.29 -4.27 -1.44
N PRO A 183 7.19 -2.92 -1.45
CA PRO A 183 7.69 -2.11 -2.56
C PRO A 183 9.20 -2.25 -2.79
N MET A 184 9.96 -2.58 -1.75
CA MET A 184 11.44 -2.66 -1.78
C MET A 184 11.98 -4.09 -1.88
N ALA A 185 11.09 -5.10 -1.92
CA ALA A 185 11.53 -6.50 -2.00
C ALA A 185 12.35 -6.76 -3.27
N GLY A 186 13.49 -7.43 -3.12
CA GLY A 186 14.37 -7.81 -4.23
C GLY A 186 15.24 -6.68 -4.80
N MET A 187 15.25 -5.51 -4.17
CA MET A 187 16.11 -4.37 -4.51
C MET A 187 17.44 -4.43 -3.78
N ASN A 188 18.51 -3.88 -4.40
CA ASN A 188 19.76 -3.60 -3.70
C ASN A 188 19.62 -2.41 -2.74
N LEU A 189 20.67 -2.11 -1.95
CA LEU A 189 20.61 -1.07 -0.91
C LEU A 189 20.30 0.32 -1.50
N GLU A 190 21.00 0.74 -2.55
CA GLU A 190 20.80 2.03 -3.21
C GLU A 190 19.37 2.18 -3.77
N GLU A 191 18.86 1.12 -4.43
CA GLU A 191 17.49 1.11 -4.95
C GLU A 191 16.44 1.18 -3.83
N LYS A 192 16.72 0.58 -2.65
CA LYS A 192 15.83 0.66 -1.47
C LYS A 192 15.82 2.07 -0.88
N GLU A 193 16.99 2.70 -0.73
CA GLU A 193 17.12 4.06 -0.23
C GLU A 193 16.36 5.05 -1.13
N ASP A 194 16.52 4.94 -2.45
CA ASP A 194 15.76 5.74 -3.40
C ASP A 194 14.24 5.50 -3.28
N MET A 195 13.81 4.24 -3.18
CA MET A 195 12.39 3.92 -3.05
C MET A 195 11.80 4.45 -1.74
N ALA A 196 12.55 4.35 -0.63
CA ALA A 196 12.17 4.92 0.66
C ALA A 196 11.99 6.44 0.56
N ARG A 197 12.94 7.14 -0.06
CA ARG A 197 12.87 8.58 -0.32
C ARG A 197 11.62 8.94 -1.12
N PHE A 198 11.35 8.26 -2.23
CA PHE A 198 10.14 8.52 -3.01
C PHE A 198 8.84 8.29 -2.22
N ILE A 199 8.80 7.29 -1.33
CA ILE A 199 7.62 7.05 -0.49
C ILE A 199 7.44 8.18 0.54
N ILE A 200 8.53 8.65 1.15
CA ILE A 200 8.52 9.82 2.05
C ILE A 200 8.02 11.05 1.30
N ASP A 201 8.61 11.36 0.15
CA ASP A 201 8.26 12.55 -0.65
C ASP A 201 6.78 12.50 -1.12
N LEU A 202 6.26 11.32 -1.49
CA LEU A 202 4.83 11.14 -1.78
C LEU A 202 3.94 11.45 -0.58
N ASN A 203 4.39 11.08 0.62
CA ASN A 203 3.65 11.36 1.85
C ASN A 203 3.75 12.84 2.24
N GLU A 204 4.97 13.40 2.32
CA GLU A 204 5.22 14.75 2.85
C GLU A 204 4.88 15.85 1.84
N GLU A 205 5.33 15.72 0.58
CA GLU A 205 5.16 16.77 -0.43
C GLU A 205 3.81 16.70 -1.15
N TRP A 206 3.33 15.47 -1.42
CA TRP A 206 2.06 15.27 -2.13
C TRP A 206 0.88 15.06 -1.18
N GLY A 207 1.12 14.96 0.14
CA GLY A 207 0.10 14.78 1.18
C GLY A 207 -0.62 13.43 1.11
N MET A 208 0.01 12.42 0.47
CA MET A 208 -0.60 11.12 0.23
C MET A 208 -0.53 10.27 1.49
N THR A 209 -1.65 9.66 1.88
CA THR A 209 -1.64 8.65 2.96
C THR A 209 -1.07 7.35 2.43
N VAL A 210 -0.17 6.72 3.19
CA VAL A 210 0.49 5.48 2.78
C VAL A 210 0.20 4.37 3.78
N VAL A 211 -0.27 3.22 3.30
CA VAL A 211 -0.28 1.96 4.07
C VAL A 211 0.67 0.99 3.38
N MET A 212 1.71 0.59 4.07
CA MET A 212 2.79 -0.22 3.53
C MET A 212 2.96 -1.54 4.28
N ILE A 213 3.19 -2.62 3.54
CA ILE A 213 3.74 -3.86 4.08
C ILE A 213 5.22 -3.90 3.72
N GLU A 214 6.07 -4.08 4.70
CA GLU A 214 7.50 -4.34 4.51
C GLU A 214 8.02 -5.30 5.57
N HIS A 215 9.13 -5.94 5.25
CA HIS A 215 9.82 -6.86 6.15
C HIS A 215 11.24 -6.38 6.51
N ASP A 216 11.73 -5.33 5.86
CA ASP A 216 12.98 -4.67 6.20
C ASP A 216 12.72 -3.72 7.37
N MET A 217 13.04 -4.19 8.59
CA MET A 217 12.76 -3.46 9.82
C MET A 217 13.50 -2.13 9.89
N GLY A 218 14.72 -2.04 9.32
CA GLY A 218 15.46 -0.78 9.29
C GLY A 218 14.67 0.29 8.56
N VAL A 219 14.25 0.00 7.34
CA VAL A 219 13.45 0.93 6.53
C VAL A 219 12.13 1.28 7.22
N VAL A 220 11.38 0.28 7.74
CA VAL A 220 10.10 0.52 8.40
C VAL A 220 10.24 1.48 9.57
N MET A 221 11.28 1.28 10.41
CA MET A 221 11.51 2.13 11.59
C MET A 221 11.93 3.54 11.23
N ASP A 222 12.64 3.71 10.12
CA ASP A 222 13.15 5.02 9.69
C ASP A 222 12.06 5.91 9.06
N ILE A 223 11.08 5.30 8.34
CA ILE A 223 10.14 6.10 7.55
C ILE A 223 8.70 6.12 8.08
N SER A 224 8.31 5.20 8.98
CA SER A 224 6.92 5.08 9.41
C SER A 224 6.56 6.05 10.53
N ASN A 225 5.39 6.68 10.45
CA ASN A 225 4.84 7.43 11.57
C ASN A 225 4.29 6.50 12.65
N ARG A 226 3.71 5.37 12.24
CA ARG A 226 3.14 4.36 13.14
C ARG A 226 3.22 2.98 12.50
N VAL A 227 3.42 1.98 13.35
CA VAL A 227 3.60 0.58 12.94
C VAL A 227 2.59 -0.30 13.66
N MET A 228 1.97 -1.22 12.93
CA MET A 228 1.14 -2.28 13.46
C MET A 228 1.79 -3.63 13.19
N VAL A 229 1.78 -4.49 14.19
CA VAL A 229 2.31 -5.86 14.08
C VAL A 229 1.17 -6.86 14.03
N LEU A 230 1.17 -7.68 12.98
CA LEU A 230 0.30 -8.85 12.86
C LEU A 230 1.09 -10.11 13.16
N ASP A 231 0.47 -11.02 13.90
CA ASP A 231 0.94 -12.38 14.10
C ASP A 231 -0.25 -13.35 14.10
N PHE A 232 -0.15 -14.46 13.34
CA PHE A 232 -1.24 -15.44 13.14
C PHE A 232 -2.63 -14.80 12.92
N GLY A 233 -2.68 -13.73 12.11
CA GLY A 233 -3.91 -13.02 11.76
C GLY A 233 -4.44 -12.09 12.86
N ARG A 234 -3.70 -11.84 13.92
CA ARG A 234 -4.08 -10.97 15.05
C ARG A 234 -3.15 -9.77 15.17
N LYS A 235 -3.70 -8.65 15.58
CA LYS A 235 -2.89 -7.49 15.96
C LYS A 235 -2.29 -7.74 17.35
N ILE A 236 -0.95 -7.80 17.44
CA ILE A 236 -0.24 -8.02 18.72
C ILE A 236 0.37 -6.74 19.27
N ALA A 237 0.63 -5.74 18.42
CA ALA A 237 1.11 -4.42 18.85
C ALA A 237 0.73 -3.36 17.81
N GLU A 238 0.64 -2.10 18.26
CA GLU A 238 0.48 -0.91 17.43
C GLU A 238 1.03 0.29 18.21
N GLY A 239 1.82 1.14 17.58
CA GLY A 239 2.42 2.31 18.22
C GLY A 239 3.49 2.96 17.36
N LEU A 240 4.26 3.86 17.98
CA LEU A 240 5.45 4.43 17.35
C LEU A 240 6.48 3.33 17.06
N PRO A 241 7.32 3.49 16.01
CA PRO A 241 8.35 2.50 15.66
C PRO A 241 9.17 2.03 16.87
N GLU A 242 9.66 2.96 17.67
CA GLU A 242 10.49 2.66 18.89
C GLU A 242 9.71 1.86 19.94
N GLU A 243 8.42 2.15 20.15
CA GLU A 243 7.55 1.44 21.08
C GLU A 243 7.34 -0.01 20.65
N VAL A 244 7.10 -0.20 19.35
CA VAL A 244 6.90 -1.51 18.74
C VAL A 244 8.17 -2.36 18.84
N MET A 245 9.36 -1.77 18.59
CA MET A 245 10.65 -2.45 18.72
C MET A 245 10.97 -2.84 20.17
N ALA A 246 10.53 -2.06 21.13
CA ALA A 246 10.73 -2.36 22.56
C ALA A 246 9.78 -3.45 23.07
N ASN A 247 8.70 -3.75 22.35
CA ASN A 247 7.64 -4.66 22.80
C ASN A 247 8.13 -6.13 22.84
N LYS A 248 8.00 -6.78 24.00
CA LYS A 248 8.43 -8.18 24.22
C LYS A 248 7.67 -9.17 23.34
N HIS A 249 6.37 -8.98 23.12
CA HIS A 249 5.56 -9.86 22.26
C HIS A 249 6.00 -9.77 20.79
N VAL A 250 6.40 -8.58 20.34
CA VAL A 250 6.94 -8.39 18.99
C VAL A 250 8.26 -9.12 18.83
N LYS A 251 9.18 -8.95 19.80
CA LYS A 251 10.48 -9.66 19.79
C LYS A 251 10.27 -11.18 19.74
N LYS A 252 9.38 -11.72 20.57
CA LYS A 252 9.04 -13.14 20.59
C LYS A 252 8.49 -13.62 19.24
N ALA A 253 7.59 -12.89 18.60
CA ALA A 253 7.00 -13.24 17.31
C ALA A 253 8.04 -13.31 16.18
N TYR A 254 9.10 -12.49 16.24
CA TYR A 254 10.17 -12.47 15.23
C TYR A 254 11.33 -13.43 15.53
N LEU A 255 11.67 -13.63 16.81
CA LEU A 255 12.84 -14.43 17.23
C LEU A 255 12.47 -15.89 17.52
N GLY A 256 11.18 -16.19 17.70
CA GLY A 256 10.73 -17.55 18.02
C GLY A 256 11.24 -18.05 19.39
N GLU A 257 11.49 -17.14 20.33
CA GLU A 257 11.92 -17.52 21.68
C GLU A 257 10.79 -18.28 22.38
N GLU A 258 11.07 -19.53 22.76
CA GLU A 258 10.23 -20.34 23.65
C GLU A 258 10.17 -19.65 25.01
N ASP A 259 9.01 -19.78 25.69
CA ASP A 259 8.84 -19.30 27.05
C ASP A 259 9.82 -20.02 27.98
N ASP A 260 10.88 -19.33 28.40
CA ASP A 260 11.61 -19.68 29.62
C ASP A 260 10.74 -19.26 30.82
N ASP A 261 9.55 -19.84 30.93
CA ASP A 261 8.79 -19.91 32.17
C ASP A 261 9.44 -20.99 33.06
N THR A 262 10.66 -20.73 33.49
CA THR A 262 11.17 -21.35 34.72
C THR A 262 10.54 -20.58 35.88
N ASP A 263 9.32 -20.99 36.25
CA ASP A 263 8.76 -20.71 37.56
C ASP A 263 9.77 -21.16 38.60
N GLU A 264 10.45 -20.21 39.20
CA GLU A 264 11.11 -20.37 40.51
C GLU A 264 10.03 -20.57 41.58
N ASP A 265 9.48 -21.78 41.65
CA ASP A 265 8.82 -22.29 42.82
C ASP A 265 9.63 -23.45 43.39
N GLU A 266 10.77 -23.10 44.01
CA GLU A 266 11.38 -23.92 45.03
C GLU A 266 11.83 -22.99 46.14
N GLN A 267 11.06 -22.97 47.21
CA GLN A 267 11.52 -23.05 48.58
C GLN A 267 10.40 -22.75 49.55
N VAL A 268 9.81 -23.79 50.13
CA VAL A 268 9.65 -23.88 51.56
C VAL A 268 9.37 -25.33 51.95
N ALA A 269 10.35 -25.96 52.60
CA ALA A 269 10.12 -26.96 53.62
C ALA A 269 11.28 -26.88 54.59
#